data_ae70c7266866a41d253933abc1612a67
#
_entry.id   ae70c7266866a41d253933abc1612a67
#
_cell.length_a   1.000
_cell.length_b   1.000
_cell.length_c   1.000
_cell.angle_alpha   90.00
_cell.angle_beta   90.00
_cell.angle_gamma   90.00
#
_symmetry.space_group_name_H-M   'P 1'
#
loop_
_entity.id
_entity.type
_entity.pdbx_description
1 polymer ?
#
loop_
_entity_poly.entity_id
_entity_poly.type
_entity_poly.pdbx_seq_one_letter_code
_entity_poly.pdbx_strand_id
1 'polypeptide(L)'
;MLDNKNIFVKKKILIYGLGKSGLSSYLFLKKNNYIYLYDDNKNIIKNKKIKKLLIKSNHINKINFDFVVISPGINIKQCYLKSFLKKNLKKIVTDLDIFFSHYSKNKNITITGTNGKSTTAKILFDVLKNQKKDVRLTGNIGNPILNEKKVTSKTIFVIEASSYQIEYSKNFKANYAVILNITPDHLERHGTFSSYVKTKLKLIRNQTSKDYSFLNVNNILLKKKMNKKKLNSKIINVNIKPRNQNLLKIKNTYFLTEGNKENLLHVFAVAKKLGVKKSILFKTVENFKGLKFRQQIIYESKKFTLINDSKATSYSSSINVLKFLKRVYWIVGGIPKVGDKFLMSKNQCSNIKAYIFGKNKNSFIKELKNKINYEYFDDLQQTIKKIILDIKLKKKEKEHQTILFSPSAASFDSFKNFEDRGKKFNKLIKKLNLKKIINAR
;
A
#
# COMPACT_ATOMS: atom_id res chain seq x y z
N MET A 1 13.40 9.48 29.84
CA MET A 1 13.81 8.37 28.94
C MET A 1 13.03 7.14 29.37
N LEU A 2 12.11 6.62 28.57
CA LEU A 2 11.46 5.34 28.87
C LEU A 2 12.53 4.25 28.73
N ASP A 3 12.86 3.61 29.87
CA ASP A 3 13.72 2.45 29.92
C ASP A 3 13.25 1.42 28.90
N ASN A 4 14.13 0.98 28.01
CA ASN A 4 13.87 0.07 26.90
C ASN A 4 13.63 -1.39 27.36
N LYS A 5 12.88 -1.59 28.46
CA LYS A 5 12.47 -2.93 28.91
C LYS A 5 11.25 -3.36 28.09
N ASN A 6 11.26 -4.61 27.63
CA ASN A 6 10.09 -5.22 27.00
C ASN A 6 8.92 -5.23 28.01
N ILE A 7 7.98 -4.31 27.82
CA ILE A 7 6.83 -4.14 28.72
C ILE A 7 5.78 -5.25 28.58
N PHE A 8 5.91 -6.11 27.57
CA PHE A 8 4.99 -7.21 27.28
C PHE A 8 5.53 -8.54 27.82
N VAL A 9 5.76 -8.64 29.11
CA VAL A 9 6.19 -9.87 29.80
C VAL A 9 5.34 -10.07 31.05
N LYS A 10 4.84 -11.29 31.26
CA LYS A 10 3.96 -11.69 32.37
C LYS A 10 2.68 -10.82 32.48
N LYS A 11 2.08 -10.48 31.33
CA LYS A 11 0.91 -9.61 31.21
C LYS A 11 -0.35 -10.39 30.84
N LYS A 12 -1.51 -9.93 31.31
CA LYS A 12 -2.83 -10.34 30.83
C LYS A 12 -3.19 -9.50 29.62
N ILE A 13 -3.23 -10.11 28.43
CA ILE A 13 -3.39 -9.39 27.16
C ILE A 13 -4.60 -9.90 26.41
N LEU A 14 -5.52 -9.01 26.07
CA LEU A 14 -6.59 -9.29 25.11
C LEU A 14 -6.08 -8.96 23.70
N ILE A 15 -6.22 -9.90 22.76
CA ILE A 15 -5.99 -9.65 21.33
C ILE A 15 -7.34 -9.63 20.63
N TYR A 16 -7.72 -8.47 20.11
CA TYR A 16 -8.98 -8.25 19.41
C TYR A 16 -8.76 -8.06 17.90
N GLY A 17 -9.42 -8.93 17.13
CA GLY A 17 -9.25 -9.05 15.67
C GLY A 17 -8.15 -10.06 15.34
N LEU A 18 -8.53 -11.23 14.79
CA LEU A 18 -7.66 -12.38 14.57
C LEU A 18 -7.32 -12.60 13.09
N GLY A 19 -7.25 -11.51 12.34
CA GLY A 19 -6.63 -11.49 11.02
C GLY A 19 -5.11 -11.68 11.10
N LYS A 20 -4.40 -11.41 10.00
CA LYS A 20 -2.93 -11.65 9.91
C LYS A 20 -2.14 -10.97 11.05
N SER A 21 -2.42 -9.69 11.37
CA SER A 21 -1.72 -8.96 12.44
C SER A 21 -2.04 -9.52 13.83
N GLY A 22 -3.31 -9.80 14.13
CA GLY A 22 -3.70 -10.32 15.45
C GLY A 22 -3.16 -11.73 15.72
N LEU A 23 -3.21 -12.62 14.72
CA LEU A 23 -2.59 -13.95 14.83
C LEU A 23 -1.08 -13.86 14.98
N SER A 24 -0.43 -12.94 14.28
CA SER A 24 1.00 -12.66 14.44
C SER A 24 1.32 -12.20 15.86
N SER A 25 0.55 -11.25 16.40
CA SER A 25 0.69 -10.78 17.79
C SER A 25 0.49 -11.90 18.80
N TYR A 26 -0.50 -12.77 18.61
CA TYR A 26 -0.73 -13.94 19.44
C TYR A 26 0.48 -14.89 19.46
N LEU A 27 0.96 -15.28 18.28
CA LEU A 27 2.09 -16.20 18.17
C LEU A 27 3.36 -15.64 18.80
N PHE A 28 3.57 -14.32 18.71
CA PHE A 28 4.72 -13.63 19.27
C PHE A 28 4.64 -13.53 20.81
N LEU A 29 3.48 -13.20 21.34
CA LEU A 29 3.31 -12.90 22.78
C LEU A 29 3.03 -14.11 23.66
N LYS A 30 2.49 -15.21 23.10
CA LYS A 30 1.93 -16.34 23.87
C LYS A 30 2.91 -17.06 24.79
N LYS A 31 4.23 -17.00 24.51
CA LYS A 31 5.23 -17.70 25.34
C LYS A 31 5.40 -17.10 26.73
N ASN A 32 5.24 -15.78 26.86
CA ASN A 32 5.60 -15.03 28.05
C ASN A 32 4.43 -14.24 28.65
N ASN A 33 3.19 -14.52 28.24
CA ASN A 33 2.02 -13.76 28.65
C ASN A 33 0.77 -14.64 28.75
N TYR A 34 -0.24 -14.17 29.50
CA TYR A 34 -1.58 -14.73 29.58
C TYR A 34 -2.43 -14.11 28.48
N ILE A 35 -2.67 -14.87 27.39
CA ILE A 35 -3.33 -14.35 26.19
C ILE A 35 -4.78 -14.77 26.13
N TYR A 36 -5.65 -13.81 25.86
CA TYR A 36 -7.07 -13.96 25.59
C TYR A 36 -7.35 -13.49 24.17
N LEU A 37 -8.14 -14.28 23.43
CA LEU A 37 -8.41 -14.03 22.02
C LEU A 37 -9.87 -13.68 21.79
N TYR A 38 -10.15 -12.66 21.01
CA TYR A 38 -11.50 -12.29 20.63
C TYR A 38 -11.57 -11.78 19.17
N ASP A 39 -12.63 -12.16 18.46
CA ASP A 39 -12.97 -11.64 17.13
C ASP A 39 -14.48 -11.58 16.99
N ASP A 40 -15.01 -10.53 16.34
CA ASP A 40 -16.44 -10.39 16.05
C ASP A 40 -16.91 -11.49 15.09
N ASN A 41 -16.07 -11.89 14.15
CA ASN A 41 -16.31 -12.99 13.21
C ASN A 41 -15.67 -14.29 13.70
N LYS A 42 -16.44 -15.12 14.38
CA LYS A 42 -15.99 -16.43 14.91
C LYS A 42 -15.51 -17.41 13.80
N ASN A 43 -15.93 -17.20 12.57
CA ASN A 43 -15.56 -18.05 11.43
C ASN A 43 -14.21 -17.70 10.78
N ILE A 44 -13.59 -16.59 11.17
CA ILE A 44 -12.28 -16.18 10.64
C ILE A 44 -11.17 -17.19 10.99
N ILE A 45 -11.35 -17.98 12.06
CA ILE A 45 -10.35 -18.92 12.57
C ILE A 45 -10.68 -20.32 12.11
N LYS A 46 -9.91 -20.81 11.15
CA LYS A 46 -9.97 -22.19 10.67
C LYS A 46 -9.27 -23.19 11.60
N ASN A 47 -8.28 -22.73 12.36
CA ASN A 47 -7.51 -23.59 13.27
C ASN A 47 -8.29 -23.91 14.55
N LYS A 48 -8.69 -25.18 14.72
CA LYS A 48 -9.48 -25.69 15.86
C LYS A 48 -8.81 -25.40 17.22
N LYS A 49 -7.46 -25.48 17.31
CA LYS A 49 -6.72 -25.21 18.55
C LYS A 49 -6.85 -23.74 18.99
N ILE A 50 -6.74 -22.79 18.03
CA ILE A 50 -6.90 -21.36 18.30
C ILE A 50 -8.36 -21.04 18.62
N LYS A 51 -9.31 -21.68 17.94
CA LYS A 51 -10.75 -21.48 18.17
C LYS A 51 -11.17 -21.80 19.62
N LYS A 52 -10.53 -22.80 20.26
CA LYS A 52 -10.76 -23.14 21.68
C LYS A 52 -10.27 -22.07 22.67
N LEU A 53 -9.37 -21.17 22.25
CA LEU A 53 -8.83 -20.09 23.07
C LEU A 53 -9.65 -18.80 23.00
N LEU A 54 -10.74 -18.79 22.23
CA LEU A 54 -11.61 -17.63 22.12
C LEU A 54 -12.43 -17.45 23.41
N ILE A 55 -12.41 -16.25 23.96
CA ILE A 55 -13.27 -15.89 25.09
C ILE A 55 -14.62 -15.34 24.60
N LYS A 56 -15.65 -15.54 25.40
CA LYS A 56 -16.97 -14.97 25.17
C LYS A 56 -16.97 -13.48 25.54
N SER A 57 -17.72 -12.65 24.82
CA SER A 57 -17.76 -11.20 25.03
C SER A 57 -18.20 -10.78 26.44
N ASN A 58 -19.12 -11.54 27.07
CA ASN A 58 -19.59 -11.29 28.43
C ASN A 58 -18.53 -11.53 29.51
N HIS A 59 -17.48 -12.30 29.22
CA HIS A 59 -16.37 -12.53 30.14
C HIS A 59 -15.30 -11.44 30.06
N ILE A 60 -15.24 -10.67 28.95
CA ILE A 60 -14.20 -9.65 28.72
C ILE A 60 -14.24 -8.57 29.82
N ASN A 61 -15.42 -8.13 30.23
CA ASN A 61 -15.57 -7.09 31.26
C ASN A 61 -15.17 -7.56 32.66
N LYS A 62 -15.11 -8.89 32.90
CA LYS A 62 -14.74 -9.48 34.20
C LYS A 62 -13.22 -9.60 34.36
N ILE A 63 -12.44 -9.38 33.34
CA ILE A 63 -10.98 -9.56 33.36
C ILE A 63 -10.31 -8.17 33.29
N ASN A 64 -9.42 -7.94 34.25
CA ASN A 64 -8.57 -6.74 34.22
C ASN A 64 -7.34 -7.02 33.35
N PHE A 65 -7.37 -6.57 32.10
CA PHE A 65 -6.25 -6.69 31.17
C PHE A 65 -5.20 -5.60 31.40
N ASP A 66 -3.92 -5.95 31.28
CA ASP A 66 -2.83 -4.97 31.24
C ASP A 66 -2.81 -4.25 29.90
N PHE A 67 -3.00 -4.99 28.81
CA PHE A 67 -3.01 -4.46 27.43
C PHE A 67 -4.16 -5.05 26.60
N VAL A 68 -4.63 -4.24 25.66
CA VAL A 68 -5.58 -4.64 24.63
C VAL A 68 -4.94 -4.41 23.28
N VAL A 69 -4.48 -5.47 22.64
CA VAL A 69 -3.90 -5.43 21.28
C VAL A 69 -5.03 -5.43 20.28
N ILE A 70 -5.17 -4.37 19.48
CA ILE A 70 -6.18 -4.30 18.43
C ILE A 70 -5.58 -4.44 17.05
N SER A 71 -6.19 -5.28 16.21
CA SER A 71 -5.83 -5.39 14.80
C SER A 71 -6.23 -4.13 14.03
N PRO A 72 -5.50 -3.76 12.96
CA PRO A 72 -5.78 -2.54 12.20
C PRO A 72 -7.20 -2.43 11.64
N GLY A 73 -7.85 -3.58 11.34
CA GLY A 73 -9.23 -3.63 10.86
C GLY A 73 -10.29 -3.23 11.88
N ILE A 74 -9.95 -3.27 13.19
CA ILE A 74 -10.92 -2.95 14.25
C ILE A 74 -11.14 -1.44 14.32
N ASN A 75 -12.40 -1.02 14.11
CA ASN A 75 -12.83 0.36 14.34
C ASN A 75 -13.46 0.49 15.73
N ILE A 76 -12.75 1.12 16.67
CA ILE A 76 -13.22 1.29 18.05
C ILE A 76 -14.59 1.96 18.13
N LYS A 77 -14.95 2.81 17.16
CA LYS A 77 -16.22 3.52 17.17
C LYS A 77 -17.41 2.65 16.76
N GLN A 78 -17.17 1.55 16.04
CA GLN A 78 -18.23 0.74 15.39
C GLN A 78 -18.17 -0.76 15.73
N CYS A 79 -17.11 -1.24 16.40
CA CYS A 79 -16.96 -2.66 16.75
C CYS A 79 -17.88 -3.09 17.89
N TYR A 80 -18.06 -4.40 18.03
CA TYR A 80 -18.91 -4.98 19.09
C TYR A 80 -18.46 -4.58 20.49
N LEU A 81 -17.15 -4.54 20.75
CA LEU A 81 -16.59 -4.16 22.06
C LEU A 81 -16.37 -2.64 22.23
N LYS A 82 -17.07 -1.78 21.50
CA LYS A 82 -16.87 -0.31 21.54
C LYS A 82 -16.89 0.28 22.95
N SER A 83 -17.82 -0.13 23.79
CA SER A 83 -17.97 0.37 25.17
C SER A 83 -16.79 -0.05 26.05
N PHE A 84 -16.37 -1.32 25.98
CA PHE A 84 -15.18 -1.82 26.67
C PHE A 84 -13.90 -1.09 26.21
N LEU A 85 -13.70 -0.92 24.91
CA LEU A 85 -12.53 -0.25 24.38
C LEU A 85 -12.47 1.23 24.75
N LYS A 86 -13.61 1.94 24.78
CA LYS A 86 -13.67 3.32 25.23
C LYS A 86 -13.22 3.48 26.69
N LYS A 87 -13.64 2.58 27.58
CA LYS A 87 -13.20 2.56 29.00
C LYS A 87 -11.71 2.21 29.15
N ASN A 88 -11.15 1.43 28.22
CA ASN A 88 -9.78 0.93 28.29
C ASN A 88 -8.82 1.60 27.27
N LEU A 89 -9.11 2.81 26.80
CA LEU A 89 -8.28 3.50 25.77
C LEU A 89 -6.79 3.57 26.13
N LYS A 90 -6.46 3.76 27.43
CA LYS A 90 -5.08 3.82 27.90
C LYS A 90 -4.33 2.49 27.76
N LYS A 91 -5.04 1.35 27.73
CA LYS A 91 -4.46 0.00 27.60
C LYS A 91 -4.33 -0.48 26.16
N ILE A 92 -4.95 0.24 25.21
CA ILE A 92 -4.92 -0.12 23.79
C ILE A 92 -3.52 0.10 23.21
N VAL A 93 -3.04 -0.92 22.49
CA VAL A 93 -1.78 -0.96 21.76
C VAL A 93 -1.96 -1.65 20.42
N THR A 94 -0.97 -1.53 19.54
CA THR A 94 -0.95 -2.17 18.21
C THR A 94 0.28 -3.07 18.05
N ASP A 95 0.33 -3.82 16.96
CA ASP A 95 1.50 -4.62 16.57
C ASP A 95 2.78 -3.77 16.43
N LEU A 96 2.65 -2.48 16.07
CA LEU A 96 3.78 -1.54 16.02
C LEU A 96 4.36 -1.26 17.41
N ASP A 97 3.52 -1.13 18.45
CA ASP A 97 3.99 -0.88 19.82
C ASP A 97 4.71 -2.11 20.39
N ILE A 98 4.18 -3.32 20.13
CA ILE A 98 4.80 -4.58 20.51
C ILE A 98 6.16 -4.72 19.81
N PHE A 99 6.20 -4.49 18.50
CA PHE A 99 7.44 -4.50 17.72
C PHE A 99 8.47 -3.54 18.31
N PHE A 100 8.11 -2.31 18.56
CA PHE A 100 9.05 -1.30 19.06
C PHE A 100 9.56 -1.63 20.46
N SER A 101 8.72 -2.16 21.34
CA SER A 101 9.14 -2.60 22.68
C SER A 101 10.18 -3.72 22.61
N HIS A 102 10.07 -4.62 21.64
CA HIS A 102 10.97 -5.77 21.50
C HIS A 102 12.23 -5.47 20.67
N TYR A 103 12.08 -4.71 19.59
CA TYR A 103 13.11 -4.41 18.61
C TYR A 103 13.56 -2.93 18.61
N SER A 104 13.50 -2.26 19.78
CA SER A 104 13.83 -0.82 19.90
C SER A 104 15.26 -0.48 19.51
N LYS A 105 16.20 -1.44 19.61
CA LYS A 105 17.59 -1.28 19.20
C LYS A 105 17.78 -1.44 17.69
N ASN A 106 16.84 -2.06 16.99
CA ASN A 106 16.91 -2.27 15.55
C ASN A 106 16.53 -1.00 14.79
N LYS A 107 17.26 -0.73 13.72
CA LYS A 107 16.97 0.38 12.82
C LYS A 107 15.70 0.08 12.01
N ASN A 108 14.75 1.00 12.00
CA ASN A 108 13.54 0.89 11.19
C ASN A 108 13.35 2.10 10.28
N ILE A 109 12.91 1.82 9.04
CA ILE A 109 12.51 2.77 8.02
C ILE A 109 11.03 2.57 7.81
N THR A 110 10.21 3.48 8.32
CA THR A 110 8.75 3.33 8.29
C THR A 110 8.12 4.29 7.31
N ILE A 111 7.41 3.72 6.34
CA ILE A 111 6.80 4.43 5.22
C ILE A 111 5.29 4.52 5.41
N THR A 112 4.75 5.73 5.36
CA THR A 112 3.32 6.01 5.30
C THR A 112 3.00 7.03 4.20
N GLY A 113 1.74 7.20 3.90
CA GLY A 113 1.24 8.11 2.85
C GLY A 113 -0.12 7.62 2.37
N THR A 114 -0.77 8.36 1.49
CA THR A 114 -1.99 7.88 0.83
C THR A 114 -1.61 6.90 -0.27
N ASN A 115 -0.77 7.29 -1.19
CA ASN A 115 -0.32 6.48 -2.32
C ASN A 115 1.19 6.20 -2.25
N GLY A 116 1.68 5.20 -2.99
CA GLY A 116 3.10 4.93 -3.17
C GLY A 116 3.80 4.12 -2.07
N LYS A 117 3.18 3.90 -0.90
CA LYS A 117 3.79 3.22 0.26
C LYS A 117 4.48 1.90 -0.08
N SER A 118 3.75 0.98 -0.69
CA SER A 118 4.25 -0.36 -1.03
C SER A 118 5.39 -0.31 -2.04
N THR A 119 5.29 0.56 -3.04
CA THR A 119 6.33 0.77 -4.05
C THR A 119 7.61 1.27 -3.40
N THR A 120 7.52 2.33 -2.60
CA THR A 120 8.67 2.92 -1.90
C THR A 120 9.32 1.92 -0.94
N ALA A 121 8.51 1.20 -0.16
CA ALA A 121 8.99 0.17 0.76
C ALA A 121 9.72 -0.97 0.02
N LYS A 122 9.15 -1.44 -1.09
CA LYS A 122 9.77 -2.52 -1.88
C LYS A 122 11.09 -2.08 -2.51
N ILE A 123 11.15 -0.89 -3.10
CA ILE A 123 12.39 -0.39 -3.71
C ILE A 123 13.48 -0.22 -2.65
N LEU A 124 13.15 0.39 -1.50
CA LEU A 124 14.10 0.52 -0.38
C LEU A 124 14.61 -0.83 0.12
N PHE A 125 13.71 -1.80 0.25
CA PHE A 125 14.07 -3.17 0.61
C PHE A 125 15.04 -3.77 -0.42
N ASP A 126 14.73 -3.67 -1.71
CA ASP A 126 15.57 -4.24 -2.78
C ASP A 126 16.95 -3.56 -2.84
N VAL A 127 17.00 -2.25 -2.70
CA VAL A 127 18.24 -1.46 -2.66
C VAL A 127 19.13 -1.91 -1.50
N LEU A 128 18.57 -2.03 -0.30
CA LEU A 128 19.32 -2.47 0.89
C LEU A 128 19.76 -3.92 0.79
N LYS A 129 18.90 -4.79 0.24
CA LYS A 129 19.23 -6.20 -0.01
C LYS A 129 20.35 -6.34 -1.03
N ASN A 130 20.31 -5.58 -2.12
CA ASN A 130 21.37 -5.58 -3.14
C ASN A 130 22.69 -5.00 -2.59
N GLN A 131 22.62 -4.15 -1.55
CA GLN A 131 23.80 -3.71 -0.78
C GLN A 131 24.24 -4.74 0.29
N LYS A 132 23.71 -5.95 0.26
CA LYS A 132 24.03 -7.04 1.21
C LYS A 132 23.75 -6.70 2.68
N LYS A 133 22.75 -5.84 2.96
CA LYS A 133 22.29 -5.57 4.33
C LYS A 133 21.30 -6.64 4.77
N ASP A 134 21.32 -6.99 6.06
CA ASP A 134 20.28 -7.81 6.67
C ASP A 134 19.01 -6.95 6.80
N VAL A 135 18.06 -7.14 5.91
CA VAL A 135 16.85 -6.31 5.79
C VAL A 135 15.58 -7.15 5.75
N ARG A 136 14.51 -6.66 6.38
CA ARG A 136 13.18 -7.28 6.37
C ARG A 136 12.15 -6.29 5.82
N LEU A 137 11.29 -6.77 4.95
CA LEU A 137 10.13 -6.02 4.44
C LEU A 137 8.88 -6.47 5.18
N THR A 138 8.29 -5.59 5.96
CA THR A 138 7.23 -5.95 6.91
C THR A 138 6.10 -4.92 6.97
N GLY A 139 5.01 -5.30 7.66
CA GLY A 139 3.86 -4.42 7.90
C GLY A 139 2.70 -4.70 6.96
N ASN A 140 2.18 -3.67 6.30
CA ASN A 140 1.04 -3.80 5.38
C ASN A 140 1.42 -4.47 4.04
N ILE A 141 2.71 -4.56 3.73
CA ILE A 141 3.31 -5.36 2.66
C ILE A 141 4.40 -6.26 3.26
N GLY A 142 4.69 -7.38 2.60
CA GLY A 142 5.63 -8.38 3.10
C GLY A 142 5.00 -9.22 4.21
N ASN A 143 5.80 -9.56 5.22
CA ASN A 143 5.32 -10.32 6.38
C ASN A 143 4.68 -9.40 7.42
N PRO A 144 3.73 -9.91 8.23
CA PRO A 144 3.35 -9.22 9.47
C PRO A 144 4.59 -8.91 10.31
N ILE A 145 4.62 -7.72 10.90
CA ILE A 145 5.82 -7.16 11.54
C ILE A 145 6.41 -8.04 12.67
N LEU A 146 5.57 -8.83 13.33
CA LEU A 146 5.96 -9.73 14.43
C LEU A 146 6.27 -11.17 13.98
N ASN A 147 6.20 -11.48 12.67
CA ASN A 147 6.47 -12.82 12.15
C ASN A 147 7.92 -13.04 11.71
N GLU A 148 8.76 -12.01 11.80
CA GLU A 148 10.15 -12.12 11.36
C GLU A 148 10.96 -13.02 12.30
N LYS A 149 11.77 -13.89 11.68
CA LYS A 149 12.63 -14.85 12.38
C LYS A 149 14.09 -14.48 12.15
N LYS A 150 14.98 -15.02 13.02
CA LYS A 150 16.43 -14.82 12.95
C LYS A 150 16.80 -13.33 12.84
N VAL A 151 16.17 -12.50 13.70
CA VAL A 151 16.48 -11.08 13.80
C VAL A 151 17.72 -10.89 14.66
N THR A 152 18.68 -10.12 14.15
CA THR A 152 19.91 -9.72 14.86
C THR A 152 19.90 -8.23 15.16
N SER A 153 20.84 -7.75 15.96
CA SER A 153 20.98 -6.30 16.23
C SER A 153 21.30 -5.47 14.96
N LYS A 154 21.80 -6.13 13.90
CA LYS A 154 22.13 -5.51 12.60
C LYS A 154 20.95 -5.50 11.64
N THR A 155 19.86 -6.20 11.94
CA THR A 155 18.68 -6.28 11.06
C THR A 155 18.03 -4.91 10.93
N ILE A 156 17.76 -4.49 9.69
CA ILE A 156 17.04 -3.26 9.33
C ILE A 156 15.63 -3.63 8.92
N PHE A 157 14.63 -2.96 9.47
CA PHE A 157 13.24 -3.16 9.08
C PHE A 157 12.76 -2.05 8.14
N VAL A 158 12.25 -2.43 6.98
CA VAL A 158 11.50 -1.55 6.09
C VAL A 158 10.03 -1.85 6.32
N ILE A 159 9.32 -0.91 6.93
CA ILE A 159 7.95 -1.10 7.43
C ILE A 159 6.99 -0.26 6.61
N GLU A 160 6.03 -0.90 5.93
CA GLU A 160 4.87 -0.18 5.41
C GLU A 160 3.83 -0.04 6.51
N ALA A 161 3.51 1.19 6.92
CA ALA A 161 2.50 1.46 7.94
C ALA A 161 1.28 2.17 7.36
N SER A 162 0.10 1.54 7.47
CA SER A 162 -1.19 2.15 7.15
C SER A 162 -1.61 3.15 8.24
N SER A 163 -2.54 4.06 7.90
CA SER A 163 -3.13 4.95 8.90
C SER A 163 -3.83 4.17 10.02
N TYR A 164 -4.41 3.02 9.72
CA TYR A 164 -5.09 2.16 10.70
C TYR A 164 -4.12 1.57 11.74
N GLN A 165 -2.90 1.15 11.32
CA GLN A 165 -1.87 0.68 12.24
C GLN A 165 -1.33 1.81 13.12
N ILE A 166 -1.18 3.01 12.57
CA ILE A 166 -0.66 4.18 13.30
C ILE A 166 -1.71 4.78 14.24
N GLU A 167 -3.00 4.64 13.93
CA GLU A 167 -4.09 5.34 14.63
C GLU A 167 -4.06 5.16 16.16
N TYR A 168 -3.87 3.93 16.60
CA TYR A 168 -3.86 3.59 18.04
C TYR A 168 -2.48 3.24 18.58
N SER A 169 -1.45 3.31 17.77
CA SER A 169 -0.07 3.17 18.22
C SER A 169 0.33 4.37 19.08
N LYS A 170 0.99 4.12 20.20
CA LYS A 170 1.38 5.12 21.21
C LYS A 170 2.88 5.27 21.34
N ASN A 171 3.57 4.14 21.47
CA ASN A 171 4.98 4.09 21.84
C ASN A 171 5.91 3.89 20.64
N PHE A 172 5.35 3.51 19.48
CA PHE A 172 6.14 3.27 18.29
C PHE A 172 6.92 4.51 17.85
N LYS A 173 8.19 4.31 17.55
CA LYS A 173 9.11 5.33 17.05
C LYS A 173 9.77 4.85 15.76
N ALA A 174 9.70 5.65 14.71
CA ALA A 174 10.42 5.43 13.47
C ALA A 174 11.80 6.10 13.53
N ASN A 175 12.90 5.37 13.28
CA ASN A 175 14.22 6.00 13.14
C ASN A 175 14.27 6.83 11.85
N TYR A 176 13.73 6.30 10.78
CA TYR A 176 13.57 6.96 9.48
C TYR A 176 12.10 6.95 9.12
N ALA A 177 11.39 8.05 9.36
CA ALA A 177 9.99 8.21 8.99
C ALA A 177 9.88 8.79 7.58
N VAL A 178 9.16 8.11 6.70
CA VAL A 178 8.89 8.56 5.34
C VAL A 178 7.40 8.84 5.20
N ILE A 179 7.05 10.11 5.01
CA ILE A 179 5.68 10.54 4.73
C ILE A 179 5.64 10.99 3.28
N LEU A 180 5.06 10.15 2.42
CA LEU A 180 4.94 10.43 0.98
C LEU A 180 3.95 11.57 0.73
N ASN A 181 2.82 11.27 0.19
CA ASN A 181 1.73 12.21 -0.07
C ASN A 181 0.57 11.97 0.92
N ILE A 182 -0.21 13.01 1.16
CA ILE A 182 -1.45 12.90 1.93
C ILE A 182 -2.56 13.58 1.14
N THR A 183 -3.48 12.78 0.62
CA THR A 183 -4.71 13.19 -0.05
C THR A 183 -5.91 12.58 0.68
N PRO A 184 -7.13 13.11 0.55
CA PRO A 184 -8.31 12.55 1.21
C PRO A 184 -8.50 11.06 0.89
N ASP A 185 -8.58 10.25 1.96
CA ASP A 185 -8.80 8.80 1.89
C ASP A 185 -9.28 8.29 3.25
N HIS A 186 -10.00 7.19 3.29
CA HIS A 186 -10.47 6.54 4.51
C HIS A 186 -11.23 7.48 5.48
N LEU A 187 -12.05 8.41 4.94
CA LEU A 187 -12.81 9.37 5.75
C LEU A 187 -13.91 8.70 6.57
N GLU A 188 -14.44 7.57 6.09
CA GLU A 188 -15.38 6.70 6.82
C GLU A 188 -14.79 6.21 8.15
N ARG A 189 -13.47 6.05 8.23
CA ARG A 189 -12.76 5.63 9.43
C ARG A 189 -12.32 6.81 10.30
N HIS A 190 -11.67 7.80 9.69
CA HIS A 190 -11.04 8.91 10.40
C HIS A 190 -11.98 10.09 10.67
N GLY A 191 -13.16 10.11 10.06
CA GLY A 191 -14.16 11.17 10.15
C GLY A 191 -13.82 12.38 9.29
N THR A 192 -12.65 12.99 9.47
CA THR A 192 -12.24 14.18 8.74
C THR A 192 -10.86 14.01 8.12
N PHE A 193 -10.60 14.76 7.04
CA PHE A 193 -9.28 14.81 6.43
C PHE A 193 -8.20 15.29 7.42
N SER A 194 -8.52 16.26 8.27
CA SER A 194 -7.63 16.74 9.32
C SER A 194 -7.21 15.64 10.32
N SER A 195 -8.17 14.77 10.72
CA SER A 195 -7.89 13.61 11.58
C SER A 195 -7.00 12.58 10.89
N TYR A 196 -7.22 12.33 9.60
CA TYR A 196 -6.39 11.44 8.80
C TYR A 196 -4.93 11.94 8.70
N VAL A 197 -4.74 13.23 8.41
CA VAL A 197 -3.40 13.88 8.41
C VAL A 197 -2.75 13.77 9.80
N LYS A 198 -3.49 14.11 10.87
CA LYS A 198 -3.01 14.02 12.26
C LYS A 198 -2.56 12.59 12.61
N THR A 199 -3.30 11.58 12.14
CA THR A 199 -2.96 10.17 12.35
C THR A 199 -1.62 9.82 11.71
N LYS A 200 -1.40 10.18 10.44
CA LYS A 200 -0.12 9.89 9.76
C LYS A 200 1.06 10.64 10.40
N LEU A 201 0.84 11.87 10.86
CA LEU A 201 1.86 12.65 11.55
C LEU A 201 2.24 12.09 12.93
N LYS A 202 1.47 11.15 13.51
CA LYS A 202 1.90 10.43 14.72
C LYS A 202 3.22 9.69 14.51
N LEU A 203 3.52 9.26 13.28
CA LEU A 203 4.76 8.54 12.95
C LEU A 203 6.02 9.32 13.33
N ILE A 204 5.97 10.66 13.27
CA ILE A 204 7.10 11.54 13.56
C ILE A 204 7.04 12.12 14.98
N ARG A 205 5.95 11.91 15.71
CA ARG A 205 5.71 12.53 17.02
C ARG A 205 6.67 12.04 18.09
N ASN A 206 6.97 10.74 18.08
CA ASN A 206 7.82 10.10 19.09
C ASN A 206 9.31 10.10 18.71
N GLN A 207 9.66 10.77 17.61
CA GLN A 207 11.04 10.90 17.15
C GLN A 207 11.86 11.82 18.04
N THR A 208 13.16 11.59 18.08
CA THR A 208 14.16 12.38 18.79
C THR A 208 15.10 13.08 17.81
N SER A 209 16.04 13.91 18.30
CA SER A 209 17.07 14.55 17.49
C SER A 209 18.01 13.58 16.75
N LYS A 210 18.01 12.29 17.12
CA LYS A 210 18.77 11.23 16.45
C LYS A 210 18.04 10.66 15.25
N ASP A 211 16.73 10.90 15.09
CA ASP A 211 15.86 10.33 14.07
C ASP A 211 15.66 11.28 12.88
N TYR A 212 15.19 10.75 11.76
CA TYR A 212 15.02 11.50 10.50
C TYR A 212 13.60 11.40 9.97
N SER A 213 13.06 12.54 9.50
CA SER A 213 11.76 12.63 8.83
C SER A 213 11.94 13.07 7.38
N PHE A 214 11.50 12.25 6.45
CA PHE A 214 11.53 12.52 5.01
C PHE A 214 10.12 12.88 4.53
N LEU A 215 9.91 14.11 4.13
CA LEU A 215 8.59 14.61 3.72
C LEU A 215 8.72 15.84 2.82
N ASN A 216 7.67 16.13 2.07
CA ASN A 216 7.61 17.36 1.29
C ASN A 216 7.09 18.51 2.16
N VAL A 217 7.98 19.36 2.67
CA VAL A 217 7.61 20.52 3.52
C VAL A 217 6.88 21.63 2.76
N ASN A 218 6.91 21.63 1.44
CA ASN A 218 6.17 22.60 0.62
C ASN A 218 4.68 22.23 0.49
N ASN A 219 4.29 21.04 0.93
CA ASN A 219 2.88 20.71 1.06
C ASN A 219 2.26 21.60 2.16
N ILE A 220 1.38 22.51 1.76
CA ILE A 220 0.76 23.54 2.63
C ILE A 220 0.12 22.92 3.88
N LEU A 221 -0.55 21.77 3.71
CA LEU A 221 -1.23 21.07 4.81
C LEU A 221 -0.24 20.50 5.83
N LEU A 222 0.85 19.88 5.35
CA LEU A 222 1.91 19.38 6.22
C LEU A 222 2.57 20.53 6.95
N LYS A 223 2.95 21.61 6.25
CA LYS A 223 3.55 22.83 6.82
C LYS A 223 2.67 23.41 7.93
N LYS A 224 1.38 23.65 7.66
CA LYS A 224 0.42 24.21 8.65
C LYS A 224 0.26 23.34 9.90
N LYS A 225 0.32 22.01 9.75
CA LYS A 225 0.19 21.07 10.89
C LYS A 225 1.50 20.85 11.64
N MET A 226 2.64 20.99 10.99
CA MET A 226 3.97 20.89 11.60
C MET A 226 4.31 22.12 12.44
N ASN A 227 3.99 23.31 11.95
CA ASN A 227 4.26 24.58 12.67
C ASN A 227 3.56 24.68 14.03
N LYS A 228 2.49 23.89 14.26
CA LYS A 228 1.76 23.85 15.54
C LYS A 228 2.45 23.01 16.62
N LYS A 229 3.52 22.26 16.32
CA LYS A 229 4.27 21.45 17.29
C LYS A 229 5.73 21.37 16.91
N LYS A 230 6.61 21.68 17.84
CA LYS A 230 8.06 21.51 17.71
C LYS A 230 8.35 20.01 17.47
N LEU A 231 8.89 19.67 16.30
CA LEU A 231 9.36 18.33 15.99
C LEU A 231 10.82 18.22 16.40
N ASN A 232 11.15 17.11 17.09
CA ASN A 232 12.52 16.89 17.57
C ASN A 232 13.43 16.24 16.51
N SER A 233 12.84 15.63 15.47
CA SER A 233 13.62 14.93 14.43
C SER A 233 14.26 15.88 13.41
N LYS A 234 15.33 15.38 12.76
CA LYS A 234 15.97 16.05 11.63
C LYS A 234 15.09 15.91 10.39
N ILE A 235 14.54 17.03 9.89
CA ILE A 235 13.67 17.03 8.72
C ILE A 235 14.50 17.08 7.46
N ILE A 236 14.28 16.13 6.55
CA ILE A 236 14.83 16.12 5.20
C ILE A 236 13.70 16.44 4.24
N ASN A 237 13.79 17.59 3.61
CA ASN A 237 12.80 18.04 2.63
C ASN A 237 12.98 17.27 1.31
N VAL A 238 11.92 16.60 0.88
CA VAL A 238 11.88 15.85 -0.38
C VAL A 238 10.92 16.55 -1.33
N ASN A 239 11.48 17.33 -2.25
CA ASN A 239 10.74 18.11 -3.23
C ASN A 239 10.89 17.52 -4.63
N ILE A 240 9.82 17.51 -5.38
CA ILE A 240 9.85 17.31 -6.83
C ILE A 240 10.27 18.63 -7.47
N LYS A 241 11.56 18.76 -7.79
CA LYS A 241 12.01 19.82 -8.68
C LYS A 241 11.96 19.34 -10.12
N PRO A 242 11.46 20.14 -11.09
CA PRO A 242 11.31 19.72 -12.49
C PRO A 242 12.61 19.19 -13.14
N ARG A 243 13.77 19.69 -12.69
CA ARG A 243 15.11 19.31 -13.20
C ARG A 243 15.96 18.55 -12.17
N ASN A 244 15.38 17.54 -11.48
CA ASN A 244 16.18 16.69 -10.62
C ASN A 244 17.09 15.79 -11.47
N GLN A 245 18.39 16.07 -11.50
CA GLN A 245 19.39 15.36 -12.30
C GLN A 245 19.41 13.84 -12.08
N ASN A 246 19.10 13.37 -10.88
CA ASN A 246 19.02 11.94 -10.60
C ASN A 246 17.82 11.29 -11.32
N LEU A 247 16.68 11.98 -11.41
CA LEU A 247 15.51 11.46 -12.13
C LEU A 247 15.72 11.45 -13.65
N LEU A 248 16.45 12.42 -14.18
CA LEU A 248 16.76 12.49 -15.63
C LEU A 248 17.62 11.30 -16.10
N LYS A 249 18.39 10.68 -15.20
CA LYS A 249 19.22 9.50 -15.52
C LYS A 249 18.44 8.18 -15.53
N ILE A 250 17.18 8.16 -15.05
CA ILE A 250 16.36 6.94 -14.97
C ILE A 250 15.63 6.73 -16.28
N LYS A 251 15.91 5.61 -16.94
CA LYS A 251 15.30 5.18 -18.20
C LYS A 251 14.10 4.24 -18.00
N ASN A 252 13.97 3.66 -16.80
CA ASN A 252 12.91 2.70 -16.49
C ASN A 252 11.52 3.33 -16.59
N THR A 253 10.71 2.82 -17.51
CA THR A 253 9.37 3.31 -17.85
C THR A 253 8.38 3.28 -16.68
N TYR A 254 8.61 2.43 -15.67
CA TYR A 254 7.82 2.41 -14.43
C TYR A 254 7.81 3.77 -13.72
N PHE A 255 8.87 4.56 -13.83
CA PHE A 255 9.02 5.84 -13.15
C PHE A 255 8.62 7.07 -14.00
N LEU A 256 7.89 6.88 -15.07
CA LEU A 256 7.41 8.01 -15.90
C LEU A 256 6.33 8.83 -15.20
N THR A 257 5.48 8.20 -14.37
CA THR A 257 4.41 8.91 -13.66
C THR A 257 4.95 9.78 -12.54
N GLU A 258 4.33 10.95 -12.29
CA GLU A 258 4.74 11.87 -11.22
C GLU A 258 4.75 11.19 -9.84
N GLY A 259 3.71 10.39 -9.55
CA GLY A 259 3.63 9.66 -8.29
C GLY A 259 4.79 8.68 -8.08
N ASN A 260 5.22 7.99 -9.15
CA ASN A 260 6.36 7.07 -9.07
C ASN A 260 7.69 7.84 -9.00
N LYS A 261 7.79 8.99 -9.65
CA LYS A 261 8.96 9.91 -9.49
C LYS A 261 9.05 10.43 -8.06
N GLU A 262 7.92 10.83 -7.46
CA GLU A 262 7.86 11.25 -6.06
C GLU A 262 8.32 10.12 -5.12
N ASN A 263 7.80 8.91 -5.31
CA ASN A 263 8.23 7.74 -4.55
C ASN A 263 9.74 7.52 -4.65
N LEU A 264 10.30 7.66 -5.85
CA LEU A 264 11.71 7.47 -6.13
C LEU A 264 12.58 8.53 -5.47
N LEU A 265 12.14 9.79 -5.41
CA LEU A 265 12.85 10.86 -4.68
C LEU A 265 12.98 10.55 -3.19
N HIS A 266 11.94 10.01 -2.57
CA HIS A 266 12.01 9.55 -1.18
C HIS A 266 13.00 8.38 -1.03
N VAL A 267 13.02 7.45 -1.98
CA VAL A 267 14.01 6.35 -2.00
C VAL A 267 15.43 6.91 -2.07
N PHE A 268 15.70 7.86 -2.97
CA PHE A 268 17.03 8.49 -3.09
C PHE A 268 17.45 9.21 -1.81
N ALA A 269 16.55 9.96 -1.20
CA ALA A 269 16.83 10.69 0.03
C ALA A 269 17.18 9.75 1.20
N VAL A 270 16.39 8.69 1.39
CA VAL A 270 16.63 7.67 2.42
C VAL A 270 17.91 6.88 2.14
N ALA A 271 18.12 6.42 0.90
CA ALA A 271 19.28 5.66 0.48
C ALA A 271 20.57 6.47 0.68
N LYS A 272 20.59 7.75 0.30
CA LYS A 272 21.70 8.69 0.57
C LYS A 272 22.03 8.76 2.05
N LYS A 273 20.98 8.88 2.90
CA LYS A 273 21.18 9.00 4.37
C LYS A 273 21.67 7.70 5.00
N LEU A 274 21.37 6.55 4.37
CA LEU A 274 21.86 5.23 4.80
C LEU A 274 23.24 4.85 4.22
N GLY A 275 23.88 5.73 3.44
CA GLY A 275 25.17 5.45 2.82
C GLY A 275 25.12 4.38 1.72
N VAL A 276 24.00 4.31 0.98
CA VAL A 276 23.86 3.38 -0.14
C VAL A 276 24.74 3.84 -1.32
N LYS A 277 25.50 2.92 -1.91
CA LYS A 277 26.30 3.18 -3.12
C LYS A 277 25.39 3.57 -4.29
N LYS A 278 25.71 4.68 -4.97
CA LYS A 278 24.91 5.19 -6.10
C LYS A 278 24.73 4.14 -7.19
N SER A 279 25.77 3.39 -7.55
CA SER A 279 25.70 2.33 -8.57
C SER A 279 24.68 1.24 -8.23
N ILE A 280 24.61 0.80 -6.96
CA ILE A 280 23.64 -0.20 -6.51
C ILE A 280 22.22 0.39 -6.59
N LEU A 281 22.04 1.64 -6.13
CA LEU A 281 20.75 2.32 -6.16
C LEU A 281 20.23 2.42 -7.60
N PHE A 282 21.03 2.96 -8.55
CA PHE A 282 20.61 3.10 -9.94
C PHE A 282 20.35 1.75 -10.60
N LYS A 283 21.24 0.76 -10.44
CA LYS A 283 21.03 -0.59 -10.98
C LYS A 283 19.73 -1.23 -10.47
N THR A 284 19.42 -1.06 -9.18
CA THR A 284 18.18 -1.61 -8.59
C THR A 284 16.95 -0.93 -9.17
N VAL A 285 16.98 0.39 -9.32
CA VAL A 285 15.87 1.19 -9.86
C VAL A 285 15.64 0.86 -11.35
N GLU A 286 16.69 0.76 -12.16
CA GLU A 286 16.58 0.40 -13.58
C GLU A 286 15.98 -0.99 -13.78
N ASN A 287 16.27 -1.93 -12.90
CA ASN A 287 15.74 -3.30 -12.99
C ASN A 287 14.39 -3.50 -12.28
N PHE A 288 13.81 -2.45 -11.70
CA PHE A 288 12.56 -2.56 -10.96
C PHE A 288 11.36 -2.71 -11.90
N LYS A 289 10.65 -3.83 -11.80
CA LYS A 289 9.49 -4.17 -12.66
C LYS A 289 8.14 -3.92 -12.01
N GLY A 290 8.09 -3.08 -10.97
CA GLY A 290 6.86 -2.84 -10.22
C GLY A 290 6.49 -3.94 -9.24
N LEU A 291 5.46 -3.70 -8.46
CA LEU A 291 4.86 -4.70 -7.59
C LEU A 291 3.84 -5.51 -8.38
N LYS A 292 3.62 -6.79 -7.98
CA LYS A 292 2.57 -7.61 -8.58
C LYS A 292 1.22 -6.87 -8.53
N PHE A 293 0.61 -6.74 -9.68
CA PHE A 293 -0.72 -6.13 -9.88
C PHE A 293 -0.83 -4.63 -9.51
N ARG A 294 0.32 -3.92 -9.45
CA ARG A 294 0.39 -2.46 -9.24
C ARG A 294 1.27 -1.85 -10.31
N GLN A 295 0.66 -1.38 -11.39
CA GLN A 295 1.36 -0.89 -12.60
C GLN A 295 2.47 -1.85 -13.05
N GLN A 296 2.26 -3.15 -12.83
CA GLN A 296 3.25 -4.18 -13.13
C GLN A 296 3.43 -4.32 -14.64
N ILE A 297 4.60 -4.01 -15.14
CA ILE A 297 4.97 -4.29 -16.52
C ILE A 297 5.19 -5.80 -16.65
N ILE A 298 4.26 -6.49 -17.32
CA ILE A 298 4.29 -7.94 -17.53
C ILE A 298 4.87 -8.33 -18.89
N TYR A 299 4.96 -7.35 -19.80
CA TYR A 299 5.59 -7.48 -21.08
C TYR A 299 5.95 -6.08 -21.63
N GLU A 300 7.10 -5.96 -22.30
CA GLU A 300 7.56 -4.73 -22.96
C GLU A 300 8.35 -5.08 -24.21
N SER A 301 8.09 -4.35 -25.29
CA SER A 301 8.80 -4.40 -26.56
C SER A 301 8.90 -2.99 -27.15
N LYS A 302 9.57 -2.82 -28.30
CA LYS A 302 9.64 -1.53 -29.00
C LYS A 302 8.25 -0.97 -29.35
N LYS A 303 7.28 -1.84 -29.63
CA LYS A 303 5.94 -1.45 -30.13
C LYS A 303 4.84 -1.52 -29.04
N PHE A 304 4.99 -2.36 -28.02
CA PHE A 304 3.94 -2.61 -27.04
C PHE A 304 4.47 -2.67 -25.62
N THR A 305 3.69 -2.08 -24.69
CA THR A 305 3.81 -2.37 -23.26
C THR A 305 2.49 -2.96 -22.73
N LEU A 306 2.57 -4.01 -21.92
CA LEU A 306 1.44 -4.65 -21.26
C LEU A 306 1.55 -4.47 -19.77
N ILE A 307 0.58 -3.76 -19.16
CA ILE A 307 0.60 -3.37 -17.75
C ILE A 307 -0.56 -4.02 -17.02
N ASN A 308 -0.26 -4.71 -15.91
CA ASN A 308 -1.24 -5.22 -14.96
C ASN A 308 -1.30 -4.32 -13.74
N ASP A 309 -2.36 -3.54 -13.63
CA ASP A 309 -2.66 -2.64 -12.50
C ASP A 309 -3.98 -3.02 -11.83
N SER A 310 -4.20 -4.33 -11.63
CA SER A 310 -5.43 -4.84 -11.00
C SER A 310 -5.73 -4.24 -9.63
N LYS A 311 -4.74 -3.63 -8.97
CA LYS A 311 -4.89 -2.92 -7.70
C LYS A 311 -5.57 -1.56 -7.82
N ALA A 312 -5.68 -0.98 -9.02
CA ALA A 312 -6.42 0.26 -9.23
C ALA A 312 -7.92 0.03 -8.95
N THR A 313 -8.39 0.55 -7.83
CA THR A 313 -9.77 0.39 -7.34
C THR A 313 -10.57 1.69 -7.37
N SER A 314 -10.06 2.71 -8.08
CA SER A 314 -10.71 4.01 -8.30
C SER A 314 -10.25 4.63 -9.60
N TYR A 315 -11.06 5.51 -10.17
CA TYR A 315 -10.69 6.29 -11.36
C TYR A 315 -9.41 7.11 -11.12
N SER A 316 -9.27 7.73 -9.96
CA SER A 316 -8.07 8.52 -9.62
C SER A 316 -6.78 7.70 -9.74
N SER A 317 -6.81 6.42 -9.37
CA SER A 317 -5.66 5.52 -9.50
C SER A 317 -5.31 5.26 -10.97
N SER A 318 -6.30 4.99 -11.82
CA SER A 318 -6.10 4.73 -13.25
C SER A 318 -5.72 5.99 -14.01
N ILE A 319 -6.34 7.14 -13.71
CA ILE A 319 -6.04 8.43 -14.34
C ILE A 319 -4.56 8.80 -14.17
N ASN A 320 -3.98 8.52 -13.00
CA ASN A 320 -2.56 8.78 -12.74
C ASN A 320 -1.61 8.02 -13.69
N VAL A 321 -2.07 6.94 -14.28
CA VAL A 321 -1.32 6.15 -15.26
C VAL A 321 -1.69 6.58 -16.68
N LEU A 322 -2.99 6.69 -16.97
CA LEU A 322 -3.53 7.03 -18.29
C LEU A 322 -2.93 8.32 -18.86
N LYS A 323 -2.73 9.35 -18.01
CA LYS A 323 -2.18 10.65 -18.43
C LYS A 323 -0.78 10.59 -19.05
N PHE A 324 -0.01 9.55 -18.76
CA PHE A 324 1.39 9.42 -19.20
C PHE A 324 1.58 8.38 -20.33
N LEU A 325 0.50 7.68 -20.70
CA LEU A 325 0.55 6.66 -21.72
C LEU A 325 0.03 7.18 -23.05
N LYS A 326 0.63 6.69 -24.14
CA LYS A 326 0.18 6.96 -25.51
C LYS A 326 -0.52 5.72 -26.07
N ARG A 327 -1.58 5.92 -26.89
CA ARG A 327 -2.34 4.86 -27.58
C ARG A 327 -2.70 3.68 -26.66
N VAL A 328 -3.71 3.91 -25.80
CA VAL A 328 -4.04 2.99 -24.73
C VAL A 328 -5.27 2.16 -25.05
N TYR A 329 -5.13 0.85 -24.98
CA TYR A 329 -6.24 -0.11 -24.84
C TYR A 329 -6.48 -0.29 -23.33
N TRP A 330 -7.44 0.45 -22.78
CA TRP A 330 -7.69 0.49 -21.34
C TRP A 330 -8.78 -0.50 -20.95
N ILE A 331 -8.46 -1.51 -20.13
CA ILE A 331 -9.41 -2.49 -19.62
C ILE A 331 -9.90 -2.02 -18.24
N VAL A 332 -11.21 -1.75 -18.14
CA VAL A 332 -11.88 -1.19 -16.96
C VAL A 332 -13.12 -2.01 -16.59
N GLY A 333 -13.42 -2.20 -15.26
CA GLY A 333 -14.59 -2.97 -14.82
C GLY A 333 -14.46 -3.51 -13.39
N GLY A 334 -15.58 -3.90 -12.81
CA GLY A 334 -15.72 -4.34 -11.42
C GLY A 334 -16.80 -3.54 -10.69
N ILE A 335 -16.73 -3.44 -9.35
CA ILE A 335 -17.67 -2.65 -8.55
C ILE A 335 -17.10 -1.24 -8.35
N PRO A 336 -17.67 -0.19 -9.01
CA PRO A 336 -17.20 1.18 -8.85
C PRO A 336 -17.48 1.68 -7.43
N LYS A 337 -16.65 2.57 -6.91
CA LYS A 337 -16.91 3.25 -5.63
C LYS A 337 -18.00 4.31 -5.81
N VAL A 338 -18.88 4.41 -4.83
CA VAL A 338 -19.91 5.46 -4.79
C VAL A 338 -19.22 6.83 -4.79
N GLY A 339 -19.66 7.73 -5.68
CA GLY A 339 -19.11 9.08 -5.81
C GLY A 339 -17.76 9.19 -6.52
N ASP A 340 -17.15 8.08 -6.98
CA ASP A 340 -15.92 8.11 -7.76
C ASP A 340 -16.21 8.56 -9.21
N LYS A 341 -15.51 9.60 -9.67
CA LYS A 341 -15.76 10.23 -10.97
C LYS A 341 -14.52 10.16 -11.87
N PHE A 342 -14.76 10.02 -13.17
CA PHE A 342 -13.72 10.09 -14.18
C PHE A 342 -13.46 11.54 -14.58
N LEU A 343 -12.33 12.12 -14.13
CA LEU A 343 -12.04 13.56 -14.24
C LEU A 343 -11.14 13.96 -15.42
N MET A 344 -10.85 13.06 -16.37
CA MET A 344 -10.16 13.45 -17.62
C MET A 344 -11.13 14.10 -18.59
N SER A 345 -10.66 15.11 -19.33
CA SER A 345 -11.41 15.75 -20.41
C SER A 345 -11.37 14.90 -21.70
N LYS A 346 -12.28 15.17 -22.64
CA LYS A 346 -12.31 14.51 -23.95
C LYS A 346 -10.97 14.62 -24.70
N ASN A 347 -10.35 15.79 -24.68
CA ASN A 347 -9.05 16.02 -25.32
C ASN A 347 -7.93 15.17 -24.71
N GLN A 348 -7.94 14.99 -23.38
CA GLN A 348 -6.98 14.14 -22.70
C GLN A 348 -7.18 12.63 -22.98
N CYS A 349 -8.34 12.26 -23.51
CA CYS A 349 -8.71 10.87 -23.80
C CYS A 349 -8.60 10.51 -25.29
N SER A 350 -8.19 11.42 -26.16
CA SER A 350 -8.17 11.23 -27.63
C SER A 350 -7.40 9.99 -28.10
N ASN A 351 -6.40 9.56 -27.34
CA ASN A 351 -5.55 8.41 -27.64
C ASN A 351 -5.86 7.17 -26.78
N ILE A 352 -7.01 7.15 -26.10
CA ILE A 352 -7.42 6.07 -25.20
C ILE A 352 -8.73 5.46 -25.73
N LYS A 353 -8.78 4.12 -25.82
CA LYS A 353 -10.02 3.38 -26.02
C LYS A 353 -10.28 2.51 -24.79
N ALA A 354 -11.49 2.65 -24.20
CA ALA A 354 -11.88 1.88 -23.04
C ALA A 354 -12.60 0.59 -23.44
N TYR A 355 -12.25 -0.51 -22.77
CA TYR A 355 -12.88 -1.82 -22.89
C TYR A 355 -13.47 -2.19 -21.54
N ILE A 356 -14.79 -2.03 -21.42
CA ILE A 356 -15.52 -2.20 -20.17
C ILE A 356 -15.92 -3.66 -20.03
N PHE A 357 -15.70 -4.27 -18.86
CA PHE A 357 -16.12 -5.65 -18.62
C PHE A 357 -16.96 -5.78 -17.35
N GLY A 358 -17.82 -6.81 -17.34
CA GLY A 358 -18.56 -7.26 -16.16
C GLY A 358 -19.94 -6.62 -15.98
N LYS A 359 -20.61 -7.01 -14.88
CA LYS A 359 -22.02 -6.72 -14.62
C LYS A 359 -22.36 -5.23 -14.42
N ASN A 360 -21.42 -4.42 -13.94
CA ASN A 360 -21.65 -3.01 -13.62
C ASN A 360 -21.34 -2.06 -14.80
N LYS A 361 -21.41 -2.54 -16.04
CA LYS A 361 -21.07 -1.76 -17.26
C LYS A 361 -21.75 -0.40 -17.33
N ASN A 362 -23.03 -0.29 -16.94
CA ASN A 362 -23.80 0.97 -17.01
C ASN A 362 -23.20 2.10 -16.16
N SER A 363 -22.64 1.79 -15.00
CA SER A 363 -21.96 2.79 -14.15
C SER A 363 -20.72 3.37 -14.83
N PHE A 364 -19.94 2.52 -15.53
CA PHE A 364 -18.78 2.98 -16.29
C PHE A 364 -19.19 3.76 -17.53
N ILE A 365 -20.20 3.29 -18.28
CA ILE A 365 -20.73 3.99 -19.46
C ILE A 365 -21.18 5.41 -19.09
N LYS A 366 -21.91 5.58 -17.96
CA LYS A 366 -22.34 6.88 -17.46
C LYS A 366 -21.19 7.87 -17.28
N GLU A 367 -20.06 7.43 -16.73
CA GLU A 367 -18.88 8.27 -16.45
C GLU A 367 -18.01 8.53 -17.68
N LEU A 368 -17.93 7.56 -18.61
CA LEU A 368 -17.05 7.60 -19.78
C LEU A 368 -17.74 8.13 -21.04
N LYS A 369 -19.06 8.08 -21.10
CA LYS A 369 -19.88 8.61 -22.20
C LYS A 369 -19.46 10.05 -22.54
N ASN A 370 -19.33 10.36 -23.82
CA ASN A 370 -18.94 11.67 -24.36
C ASN A 370 -17.46 12.09 -24.05
N LYS A 371 -16.69 11.29 -23.31
CA LYS A 371 -15.28 11.59 -22.99
C LYS A 371 -14.31 10.68 -23.71
N ILE A 372 -14.68 9.41 -23.94
CA ILE A 372 -13.77 8.38 -24.43
C ILE A 372 -14.52 7.38 -25.29
N ASN A 373 -13.88 6.87 -26.34
CA ASN A 373 -14.42 5.77 -27.14
C ASN A 373 -14.40 4.49 -26.30
N TYR A 374 -15.52 3.77 -26.22
CA TYR A 374 -15.62 2.55 -25.44
C TYR A 374 -16.39 1.44 -26.16
N GLU A 375 -16.09 0.22 -25.75
CA GLU A 375 -16.90 -0.98 -26.00
C GLU A 375 -17.07 -1.74 -24.68
N TYR A 376 -18.14 -2.59 -24.59
CA TYR A 376 -18.40 -3.33 -23.36
C TYR A 376 -18.62 -4.82 -23.63
N PHE A 377 -18.28 -5.65 -22.64
CA PHE A 377 -18.27 -7.09 -22.70
C PHE A 377 -18.71 -7.69 -21.37
N ASP A 378 -19.22 -8.94 -21.40
CA ASP A 378 -19.68 -9.60 -20.19
C ASP A 378 -18.53 -10.05 -19.29
N ASP A 379 -17.40 -10.41 -19.88
CA ASP A 379 -16.24 -10.88 -19.14
C ASP A 379 -14.89 -10.38 -19.66
N LEU A 380 -13.87 -10.60 -18.84
CA LEU A 380 -12.50 -10.19 -19.14
C LEU A 380 -11.89 -10.95 -20.35
N GLN A 381 -12.33 -12.18 -20.63
CA GLN A 381 -11.80 -12.98 -21.74
C GLN A 381 -12.28 -12.43 -23.08
N GLN A 382 -13.57 -12.10 -23.21
CA GLN A 382 -14.14 -11.46 -24.39
C GLN A 382 -13.46 -10.11 -24.66
N THR A 383 -13.25 -9.32 -23.59
CA THR A 383 -12.54 -8.05 -23.65
C THR A 383 -11.15 -8.19 -24.27
N ILE A 384 -10.35 -9.13 -23.79
CA ILE A 384 -8.99 -9.36 -24.31
C ILE A 384 -9.03 -9.86 -25.75
N LYS A 385 -9.98 -10.75 -26.12
CA LYS A 385 -10.16 -11.21 -27.51
C LYS A 385 -10.44 -10.03 -28.44
N LYS A 386 -11.32 -9.12 -28.04
CA LYS A 386 -11.62 -7.92 -28.84
C LYS A 386 -10.39 -7.00 -29.02
N ILE A 387 -9.62 -6.77 -27.94
CA ILE A 387 -8.37 -6.00 -28.05
C ILE A 387 -7.42 -6.65 -29.06
N ILE A 388 -7.30 -7.99 -29.04
CA ILE A 388 -6.49 -8.73 -30.02
C ILE A 388 -6.97 -8.46 -31.47
N LEU A 389 -8.28 -8.46 -31.69
CA LEU A 389 -8.86 -8.16 -33.01
C LEU A 389 -8.56 -6.73 -33.43
N ASP A 390 -8.77 -5.76 -32.55
CA ASP A 390 -8.51 -4.36 -32.83
C ASP A 390 -7.02 -4.09 -33.13
N ILE A 391 -6.13 -4.74 -32.38
CA ILE A 391 -4.70 -4.72 -32.68
C ILE A 391 -4.44 -5.34 -34.06
N LYS A 392 -5.08 -6.45 -34.44
CA LYS A 392 -4.90 -7.10 -35.76
C LYS A 392 -5.37 -6.22 -36.92
N LEU A 393 -6.42 -5.48 -36.77
CA LEU A 393 -6.98 -4.61 -37.81
C LEU A 393 -6.09 -3.39 -38.09
N LYS A 394 -5.40 -2.87 -37.08
CA LYS A 394 -4.56 -1.66 -37.21
C LYS A 394 -3.12 -1.95 -37.65
N LYS A 395 -2.93 -2.69 -38.75
CA LYS A 395 -1.62 -3.21 -39.22
C LYS A 395 -0.50 -2.18 -39.47
N LYS A 396 -0.78 -0.90 -39.66
CA LYS A 396 0.20 0.12 -40.11
C LYS A 396 0.66 1.10 -39.03
N GLU A 397 0.33 0.90 -37.75
CA GLU A 397 0.70 1.86 -36.71
C GLU A 397 2.18 1.70 -36.26
N LYS A 398 2.97 2.76 -36.50
CA LYS A 398 4.38 2.84 -36.10
C LYS A 398 4.57 3.24 -34.63
N GLU A 399 3.55 3.83 -34.00
CA GLU A 399 3.67 4.34 -32.64
C GLU A 399 3.53 3.26 -31.57
N HIS A 400 4.20 3.48 -30.44
CA HIS A 400 4.14 2.60 -29.28
C HIS A 400 2.73 2.55 -28.69
N GLN A 401 2.23 1.34 -28.40
CA GLN A 401 0.88 1.09 -27.89
C GLN A 401 0.94 0.45 -26.50
N THR A 402 -0.04 0.76 -25.67
CA THR A 402 -0.11 0.20 -24.31
C THR A 402 -1.43 -0.54 -24.09
N ILE A 403 -1.35 -1.77 -23.62
CA ILE A 403 -2.50 -2.49 -23.09
C ILE A 403 -2.47 -2.33 -21.58
N LEU A 404 -3.42 -1.57 -21.02
CA LEU A 404 -3.49 -1.25 -19.61
C LEU A 404 -4.67 -1.96 -18.96
N PHE A 405 -4.40 -2.93 -18.09
CA PHE A 405 -5.40 -3.50 -17.19
C PHE A 405 -5.42 -2.72 -15.89
N SER A 406 -6.26 -1.69 -15.80
CA SER A 406 -6.43 -0.82 -14.63
C SER A 406 -7.93 -0.63 -14.36
N PRO A 407 -8.54 -1.56 -13.61
CA PRO A 407 -10.00 -1.71 -13.53
C PRO A 407 -10.79 -0.56 -12.93
N SER A 408 -10.17 0.37 -12.20
CA SER A 408 -10.80 1.53 -11.52
C SER A 408 -11.90 1.17 -10.52
N ALA A 409 -12.00 -0.09 -10.10
CA ALA A 409 -13.09 -0.59 -9.27
C ALA A 409 -12.65 -1.75 -8.38
N ALA A 410 -13.42 -2.01 -7.32
CA ALA A 410 -13.25 -3.19 -6.50
C ALA A 410 -13.55 -4.46 -7.32
N SER A 411 -12.99 -5.61 -6.90
CA SER A 411 -13.01 -6.86 -7.65
C SER A 411 -14.04 -7.88 -7.15
N PHE A 412 -14.80 -7.54 -6.10
CA PHE A 412 -15.63 -8.51 -5.36
C PHE A 412 -16.90 -8.98 -6.10
N ASP A 413 -17.18 -8.45 -7.28
CA ASP A 413 -18.26 -8.92 -8.16
C ASP A 413 -17.98 -10.27 -8.82
N SER A 414 -16.70 -10.54 -9.13
CA SER A 414 -16.30 -11.72 -9.91
C SER A 414 -15.02 -12.39 -9.40
N PHE A 415 -14.34 -11.80 -8.40
CA PHE A 415 -13.06 -12.28 -7.88
C PHE A 415 -12.99 -12.15 -6.36
N LYS A 416 -12.21 -13.02 -5.71
CA LYS A 416 -12.01 -12.97 -4.25
C LYS A 416 -11.34 -11.68 -3.77
N ASN A 417 -10.46 -11.12 -4.58
CA ASN A 417 -9.69 -9.91 -4.32
C ASN A 417 -8.99 -9.45 -5.60
N PHE A 418 -8.28 -8.31 -5.53
CA PHE A 418 -7.55 -7.77 -6.67
C PHE A 418 -6.38 -8.67 -7.13
N GLU A 419 -5.77 -9.44 -6.23
CA GLU A 419 -4.71 -10.40 -6.56
C GLU A 419 -5.26 -11.53 -7.44
N ASP A 420 -6.42 -12.05 -7.09
CA ASP A 420 -7.10 -13.09 -7.87
C ASP A 420 -7.48 -12.57 -9.26
N ARG A 421 -8.05 -11.36 -9.33
CA ARG A 421 -8.34 -10.66 -10.59
C ARG A 421 -7.07 -10.47 -11.44
N GLY A 422 -5.98 -10.03 -10.84
CA GLY A 422 -4.70 -9.85 -11.53
C GLY A 422 -4.08 -11.16 -12.02
N LYS A 423 -4.20 -12.25 -11.25
CA LYS A 423 -3.77 -13.60 -11.66
C LYS A 423 -4.59 -14.11 -12.85
N LYS A 424 -5.91 -13.91 -12.82
CA LYS A 424 -6.81 -14.31 -13.92
C LYS A 424 -6.44 -13.57 -15.21
N PHE A 425 -6.19 -12.25 -15.13
CA PHE A 425 -5.71 -11.48 -16.27
C PHE A 425 -4.42 -12.07 -16.85
N ASN A 426 -3.40 -12.30 -16.03
CA ASN A 426 -2.13 -12.88 -16.49
C ASN A 426 -2.32 -14.28 -17.13
N LYS A 427 -3.23 -15.12 -16.57
CA LYS A 427 -3.56 -16.43 -17.14
C LYS A 427 -4.21 -16.30 -18.51
N LEU A 428 -5.14 -15.36 -18.69
CA LEU A 428 -5.80 -15.10 -19.97
C LEU A 428 -4.83 -14.59 -21.02
N ILE A 429 -3.93 -13.65 -20.68
CA ILE A 429 -2.87 -13.17 -21.58
C ILE A 429 -2.02 -14.33 -22.10
N LYS A 430 -1.65 -15.28 -21.22
CA LYS A 430 -0.90 -16.48 -21.62
C LYS A 430 -1.73 -17.40 -22.50
N LYS A 431 -2.99 -17.73 -22.10
CA LYS A 431 -3.90 -18.62 -22.83
C LYS A 431 -4.19 -18.12 -24.24
N LEU A 432 -4.41 -16.81 -24.41
CA LEU A 432 -4.74 -16.20 -25.70
C LEU A 432 -3.50 -15.84 -26.53
N ASN A 433 -2.31 -16.26 -26.11
CA ASN A 433 -1.03 -16.00 -26.81
C ASN A 433 -0.82 -14.55 -27.20
N LEU A 434 -1.34 -13.59 -26.43
CA LEU A 434 -1.28 -12.16 -26.76
C LEU A 434 0.16 -11.69 -27.02
N LYS A 435 1.13 -12.16 -26.26
CA LYS A 435 2.55 -11.82 -26.45
C LYS A 435 3.07 -12.23 -27.83
N LYS A 436 2.68 -13.42 -28.32
CA LYS A 436 3.06 -13.85 -29.69
C LYS A 436 2.44 -12.93 -30.76
N ILE A 437 1.17 -12.57 -30.56
CA ILE A 437 0.43 -11.71 -31.50
C ILE A 437 1.06 -10.31 -31.60
N ILE A 438 1.45 -9.71 -30.48
CA ILE A 438 2.08 -8.39 -30.46
C ILE A 438 3.55 -8.42 -30.91
N ASN A 439 4.25 -9.56 -30.79
CA ASN A 439 5.63 -9.72 -31.28
C ASN A 439 5.69 -9.96 -32.80
N ALA A 440 4.70 -10.62 -33.37
CA ALA A 440 4.61 -10.90 -34.82
C ALA A 440 4.35 -9.64 -35.65
N ARG A 441 4.44 -8.48 -35.06
CA ARG A 441 4.19 -7.15 -35.65
C ARG A 441 5.31 -6.18 -35.34
#